data_b0586210d56b3a025434ef4c9d0794a4
#
_entry.id   b0586210d56b3a025434ef4c9d0794a4
#
_cell.length_a   1.000
_cell.length_b   1.000
_cell.length_c   1.000
_cell.angle_alpha   90.00
_cell.angle_beta   90.00
_cell.angle_gamma   90.00
#
_symmetry.space_group_name_H-M   'P 1'
#
loop_
_entity.id
_entity.type
_entity.pdbx_description
1 polymer ?
#
loop_
_entity_poly.entity_id
_entity_poly.type
_entity_poly.pdbx_seq_one_letter_code
_entity_poly.pdbx_strand_id
1 'polypeptide(L)'
;HDALPICLIVASWGGSTCEAWMHPDWLKAFPEAKIPQSEADIKSKNRTPTVLYNGMLHPLIGLAMRGVIWYQGEDNYNRASTYADMFSALIRGWREEWQQGEFPFYYCQIAPYDYGIITEPGKNVINSAYLREQQAMVEHRVGNSGMAVLLDAGMKTGIHPGKKKVAGERLARLA
;
A
#
# COMPACT_ATOMS: atom_id res chain seq x y z
N HIS A 1 33.19 -7.52 8.94
CA HIS A 1 31.73 -7.25 9.04
C HIS A 1 31.01 -8.48 8.55
N ASP A 2 30.56 -9.32 9.48
CA ASP A 2 29.73 -10.47 9.17
C ASP A 2 28.35 -9.95 8.79
N ALA A 3 28.15 -9.71 7.49
CA ALA A 3 26.83 -9.38 6.98
C ALA A 3 25.95 -10.62 7.14
N LEU A 4 24.96 -10.55 8.00
CA LEU A 4 23.93 -11.60 8.10
C LEU A 4 23.25 -11.76 6.73
N PRO A 5 22.97 -12.98 6.29
CA PRO A 5 22.27 -13.18 5.03
C PRO A 5 20.91 -12.48 5.08
N ILE A 6 20.64 -11.65 4.05
CA ILE A 6 19.35 -10.97 3.88
C ILE A 6 18.56 -11.71 2.81
N CYS A 7 17.33 -12.09 3.17
CA CYS A 7 16.36 -12.66 2.24
C CYS A 7 15.30 -11.60 1.89
N LEU A 8 14.89 -11.55 0.63
CA LEU A 8 13.77 -10.71 0.19
C LEU A 8 12.56 -11.61 -0.08
N ILE A 9 11.44 -11.28 0.57
CA ILE A 9 10.15 -11.89 0.26
C ILE A 9 9.37 -10.88 -0.58
N VAL A 10 8.92 -11.30 -1.76
CA VAL A 10 8.15 -10.46 -2.66
C VAL A 10 6.69 -10.93 -2.65
N ALA A 11 5.82 -10.09 -2.12
CA ALA A 11 4.37 -10.22 -2.20
C ALA A 11 3.84 -8.96 -2.89
N SER A 12 3.58 -9.03 -4.19
CA SER A 12 3.15 -7.88 -4.99
C SER A 12 2.15 -8.26 -6.06
N TRP A 13 1.19 -7.38 -6.32
CA TRP A 13 0.21 -7.51 -7.40
C TRP A 13 -0.15 -6.12 -7.93
N GLY A 14 0.11 -5.85 -9.21
CA GLY A 14 -0.14 -4.54 -9.82
C GLY A 14 -1.62 -4.16 -9.81
N GLY A 15 -1.91 -2.87 -9.61
CA GLY A 15 -3.28 -2.34 -9.53
C GLY A 15 -4.06 -2.88 -8.32
N SER A 16 -3.38 -3.19 -7.22
CA SER A 16 -4.06 -3.63 -6.00
C SER A 16 -4.55 -2.45 -5.16
N THR A 17 -5.67 -2.66 -4.49
CA THR A 17 -6.18 -1.73 -3.48
C THR A 17 -5.61 -2.07 -2.10
N CYS A 18 -5.57 -1.08 -1.20
CA CYS A 18 -5.12 -1.29 0.19
C CYS A 18 -5.95 -2.36 0.89
N GLU A 19 -7.27 -2.34 0.69
CA GLU A 19 -8.24 -3.26 1.28
C GLU A 19 -7.97 -4.73 0.93
N ALA A 20 -7.41 -4.98 -0.25
CA ALA A 20 -7.09 -6.34 -0.68
C ALA A 20 -6.01 -7.02 0.19
N TRP A 21 -5.17 -6.23 0.85
CA TRP A 21 -4.07 -6.66 1.72
C TRP A 21 -4.40 -6.66 3.21
N MET A 22 -5.68 -6.51 3.57
CA MET A 22 -6.14 -6.37 4.95
C MET A 22 -6.92 -7.59 5.43
N HIS A 23 -6.78 -7.90 6.72
CA HIS A 23 -7.63 -8.89 7.39
C HIS A 23 -9.07 -8.40 7.48
N PRO A 24 -10.08 -9.30 7.40
CA PRO A 24 -11.50 -8.92 7.49
C PRO A 24 -11.85 -8.11 8.74
N ASP A 25 -11.26 -8.43 9.87
CA ASP A 25 -11.57 -7.75 11.13
C ASP A 25 -11.13 -6.28 11.14
N TRP A 26 -10.01 -5.96 10.50
CA TRP A 26 -9.55 -4.57 10.40
C TRP A 26 -10.45 -3.75 9.48
N LEU A 27 -11.05 -4.40 8.50
CA LEU A 27 -11.97 -3.76 7.55
C LEU A 27 -13.36 -3.46 8.13
N LYS A 28 -13.71 -3.99 9.31
CA LYS A 28 -14.99 -3.68 9.98
C LYS A 28 -15.17 -2.19 10.28
N ALA A 29 -14.07 -1.44 10.44
CA ALA A 29 -14.09 0.01 10.61
C ALA A 29 -14.33 0.79 9.31
N PHE A 30 -14.33 0.12 8.14
CA PHE A 30 -14.43 0.71 6.81
C PHE A 30 -15.60 0.08 6.04
N PRO A 31 -16.84 0.50 6.30
CA PRO A 31 -18.04 -0.14 5.73
C PRO A 31 -18.14 -0.04 4.19
N GLU A 32 -17.39 0.88 3.58
CA GLU A 32 -17.26 0.97 2.12
C GLU A 32 -16.44 -0.17 1.52
N ALA A 33 -15.57 -0.83 2.28
CA ALA A 33 -14.79 -1.98 1.87
C ALA A 33 -15.66 -3.25 2.00
N LYS A 34 -16.38 -3.59 0.94
CA LYS A 34 -17.26 -4.75 0.92
C LYS A 34 -16.47 -6.05 0.86
N ILE A 35 -16.40 -6.74 1.98
CA ILE A 35 -15.75 -8.05 2.09
C ILE A 35 -16.57 -9.09 1.33
N PRO A 36 -15.97 -9.91 0.42
CA PRO A 36 -16.68 -10.94 -0.31
C PRO A 36 -17.24 -12.01 0.63
N GLN A 37 -18.44 -12.46 0.37
CA GLN A 37 -19.10 -13.52 1.14
C GLN A 37 -18.95 -14.90 0.46
N SER A 38 -18.56 -14.91 -0.81
CA SER A 38 -18.34 -16.10 -1.61
C SER A 38 -17.30 -15.85 -2.70
N GLU A 39 -16.80 -16.90 -3.32
CA GLU A 39 -15.91 -16.80 -4.49
C GLU A 39 -16.56 -16.08 -5.67
N ALA A 40 -17.88 -16.17 -5.82
CA ALA A 40 -18.63 -15.51 -6.88
C ALA A 40 -18.57 -13.96 -6.78
N ASP A 41 -18.29 -13.43 -5.59
CA ASP A 41 -18.14 -12.00 -5.36
C ASP A 41 -16.77 -11.47 -5.81
N ILE A 42 -15.80 -12.38 -6.01
CA ILE A 42 -14.41 -12.03 -6.36
C ILE A 42 -14.31 -11.79 -7.88
N LYS A 43 -14.64 -10.57 -8.30
CA LYS A 43 -14.51 -10.15 -9.71
C LYS A 43 -13.09 -9.79 -10.13
N SER A 44 -12.30 -9.30 -9.20
CA SER A 44 -10.90 -8.89 -9.41
C SER A 44 -10.09 -9.17 -8.15
N LYS A 45 -9.22 -10.17 -8.18
CA LYS A 45 -8.47 -10.63 -7.00
C LYS A 45 -7.65 -9.53 -6.34
N ASN A 46 -7.04 -8.67 -7.14
CA ASN A 46 -6.19 -7.57 -6.65
C ASN A 46 -6.98 -6.35 -6.11
N ARG A 47 -8.29 -6.28 -6.37
CA ARG A 47 -9.17 -5.18 -5.92
C ARG A 47 -10.21 -5.61 -4.90
N THR A 48 -10.43 -6.90 -4.77
CA THR A 48 -11.40 -7.41 -3.81
C THR A 48 -10.78 -7.42 -2.41
N PRO A 49 -11.44 -6.82 -1.42
CA PRO A 49 -10.97 -6.79 -0.04
C PRO A 49 -10.57 -8.18 0.47
N THR A 50 -9.50 -8.26 1.24
CA THR A 50 -8.96 -9.47 1.91
C THR A 50 -8.32 -10.53 1.01
N VAL A 51 -8.54 -10.50 -0.30
CA VAL A 51 -8.14 -11.60 -1.18
C VAL A 51 -6.63 -11.77 -1.25
N LEU A 52 -5.88 -10.67 -1.35
CA LEU A 52 -4.41 -10.75 -1.36
C LEU A 52 -3.82 -11.01 0.04
N TYR A 53 -4.49 -10.52 1.07
CA TYR A 53 -4.14 -10.90 2.43
C TYR A 53 -4.23 -12.42 2.61
N ASN A 54 -5.37 -13.02 2.30
CA ASN A 54 -5.58 -14.46 2.48
C ASN A 54 -4.64 -15.32 1.61
N GLY A 55 -4.42 -14.91 0.35
CA GLY A 55 -3.66 -15.71 -0.60
C GLY A 55 -2.15 -15.50 -0.60
N MET A 56 -1.67 -14.33 -0.16
CA MET A 56 -0.27 -13.96 -0.30
C MET A 56 0.42 -13.56 1.00
N LEU A 57 -0.30 -13.00 1.97
CA LEU A 57 0.30 -12.56 3.24
C LEU A 57 0.09 -13.55 4.36
N HIS A 58 -1.12 -14.00 4.57
CA HIS A 58 -1.45 -14.94 5.64
C HIS A 58 -0.53 -16.19 5.65
N PRO A 59 -0.16 -16.79 4.49
CA PRO A 59 0.80 -17.89 4.46
C PRO A 59 2.22 -17.54 4.91
N LEU A 60 2.56 -16.25 5.00
CA LEU A 60 3.88 -15.77 5.41
C LEU A 60 3.95 -15.41 6.90
N ILE A 61 2.81 -15.34 7.59
CA ILE A 61 2.76 -15.03 9.02
C ILE A 61 3.55 -16.08 9.80
N GLY A 62 4.39 -15.60 10.71
CA GLY A 62 5.31 -16.45 11.49
C GLY A 62 6.73 -16.52 10.94
N LEU A 63 6.97 -16.10 9.69
CA LEU A 63 8.34 -15.90 9.22
C LEU A 63 8.94 -14.68 9.89
N ALA A 64 10.15 -14.80 10.42
CA ALA A 64 10.87 -13.66 10.96
C ALA A 64 11.19 -12.67 9.84
N MET A 65 10.86 -11.39 10.03
CA MET A 65 11.19 -10.33 9.08
C MET A 65 11.80 -9.10 9.77
N ARG A 66 12.63 -8.38 9.06
CA ARG A 66 13.30 -7.18 9.58
C ARG A 66 12.43 -5.93 9.42
N GLY A 67 11.53 -5.91 8.47
CA GLY A 67 10.66 -4.78 8.16
C GLY A 67 9.97 -4.96 6.82
N VAL A 68 9.20 -3.97 6.44
CA VAL A 68 8.42 -3.94 5.21
C VAL A 68 8.81 -2.73 4.38
N ILE A 69 8.91 -2.91 3.07
CA ILE A 69 8.89 -1.84 2.08
C ILE A 69 7.63 -1.96 1.25
N TRP A 70 6.87 -0.86 1.13
CA TRP A 70 5.55 -0.85 0.54
C TRP A 70 5.43 0.19 -0.57
N TYR A 71 4.82 -0.20 -1.69
CA TYR A 71 4.50 0.73 -2.76
C TYR A 71 3.12 0.40 -3.33
N GLN A 72 2.12 1.15 -2.92
CA GLN A 72 0.72 1.00 -3.33
C GLN A 72 -0.01 2.34 -3.12
N GLY A 73 -1.10 2.55 -3.80
CA GLY A 73 -1.98 3.69 -3.60
C GLY A 73 -2.71 4.11 -4.87
N GLU A 74 -2.15 3.83 -6.04
CA GLU A 74 -2.66 4.29 -7.32
C GLU A 74 -4.11 3.87 -7.55
N ASP A 75 -4.50 2.67 -7.12
CA ASP A 75 -5.88 2.17 -7.29
C ASP A 75 -6.85 2.66 -6.20
N ASN A 76 -6.34 3.37 -5.18
CA ASN A 76 -7.14 4.05 -4.17
C ASN A 76 -7.30 5.56 -4.42
N TYR A 77 -6.75 6.13 -5.51
CA TYR A 77 -6.69 7.58 -5.74
C TYR A 77 -8.05 8.26 -5.67
N ASN A 78 -9.11 7.59 -6.09
CA ASN A 78 -10.49 8.09 -6.10
C ASN A 78 -11.25 7.90 -4.78
N ARG A 79 -10.62 7.29 -3.79
CA ARG A 79 -11.16 7.03 -2.44
C ARG A 79 -10.19 7.48 -1.35
N ALA A 80 -9.58 8.64 -1.54
CA ALA A 80 -8.49 9.11 -0.68
C ALA A 80 -8.91 9.39 0.76
N SER A 81 -10.16 9.80 1.01
CA SER A 81 -10.62 10.32 2.31
C SER A 81 -10.42 9.37 3.50
N THR A 82 -10.47 8.07 3.27
CA THR A 82 -10.29 7.05 4.32
C THR A 82 -8.92 6.36 4.27
N TYR A 83 -8.07 6.74 3.30
CA TYR A 83 -6.84 6.00 3.04
C TYR A 83 -5.84 6.06 4.21
N ALA A 84 -5.66 7.21 4.85
CA ALA A 84 -4.73 7.33 5.97
C ALA A 84 -5.13 6.45 7.17
N ASP A 85 -6.43 6.38 7.47
CA ASP A 85 -6.96 5.52 8.53
C ASP A 85 -6.80 4.04 8.17
N MET A 86 -7.15 3.69 6.94
CA MET A 86 -7.07 2.33 6.42
C MET A 86 -5.62 1.83 6.35
N PHE A 87 -4.71 2.61 5.81
CA PHE A 87 -3.31 2.23 5.72
C PHE A 87 -2.64 2.17 7.10
N SER A 88 -3.01 3.06 8.01
CA SER A 88 -2.58 2.97 9.41
C SER A 88 -3.08 1.68 10.09
N ALA A 89 -4.33 1.29 9.84
CA ALA A 89 -4.90 0.04 10.35
C ALA A 89 -4.19 -1.19 9.76
N LEU A 90 -3.86 -1.16 8.45
CA LEU A 90 -3.07 -2.21 7.79
C LEU A 90 -1.72 -2.39 8.48
N ILE A 91 -0.96 -1.31 8.70
CA ILE A 91 0.38 -1.40 9.30
C ILE A 91 0.30 -1.98 10.72
N ARG A 92 -0.64 -1.48 11.53
CA ARG A 92 -0.83 -1.99 12.91
C ARG A 92 -1.24 -3.45 12.90
N GLY A 93 -2.19 -3.81 12.05
CA GLY A 93 -2.67 -5.19 11.94
C GLY A 93 -1.58 -6.16 11.50
N TRP A 94 -0.73 -5.80 10.54
CA TRP A 94 0.41 -6.64 10.17
C TRP A 94 1.37 -6.82 11.35
N ARG A 95 1.65 -5.79 12.13
CA ARG A 95 2.49 -5.89 13.32
C ARG A 95 1.89 -6.80 14.40
N GLU A 96 0.58 -6.71 14.60
CA GLU A 96 -0.17 -7.58 15.52
C GLU A 96 -0.08 -9.05 15.08
N GLU A 97 -0.31 -9.35 13.80
CA GLU A 97 -0.25 -10.71 13.26
C GLU A 97 1.15 -11.32 13.33
N TRP A 98 2.18 -10.53 13.03
CA TRP A 98 3.56 -11.03 13.08
C TRP A 98 4.12 -11.16 14.49
N GLN A 99 3.57 -10.45 15.47
CA GLN A 99 4.02 -10.47 16.87
C GLN A 99 5.53 -10.23 17.06
N GLN A 100 6.13 -9.42 16.19
CA GLN A 100 7.56 -9.04 16.24
C GLN A 100 7.76 -7.58 16.65
N GLY A 101 6.81 -7.01 17.41
CA GLY A 101 6.82 -5.63 17.83
C GLY A 101 6.61 -4.65 16.68
N GLU A 102 6.99 -3.41 16.90
CA GLU A 102 6.84 -2.36 15.90
C GLU A 102 8.01 -2.38 14.90
N PHE A 103 8.09 -3.38 14.05
CA PHE A 103 9.10 -3.44 12.99
C PHE A 103 8.97 -2.25 12.01
N PRO A 104 10.08 -1.81 11.39
CA PRO A 104 10.07 -0.72 10.42
C PRO A 104 9.11 -0.97 9.25
N PHE A 105 8.31 0.03 8.92
CA PHE A 105 7.41 0.01 7.77
C PHE A 105 7.65 1.24 6.92
N TYR A 106 8.44 1.09 5.84
CA TYR A 106 8.76 2.18 4.95
C TYR A 106 7.96 2.08 3.66
N TYR A 107 7.45 3.21 3.17
CA TYR A 107 6.57 3.19 2.02
C TYR A 107 6.84 4.34 1.06
N CYS A 108 6.47 4.13 -0.20
CA CYS A 108 6.51 5.16 -1.22
C CYS A 108 5.21 5.96 -1.22
N GLN A 109 5.33 7.29 -1.27
CA GLN A 109 4.25 8.13 -1.76
C GLN A 109 4.05 7.85 -3.25
N ILE A 110 2.81 7.71 -3.73
CA ILE A 110 2.57 7.49 -5.16
C ILE A 110 3.14 8.65 -5.99
N ALA A 111 3.76 8.30 -7.11
CA ALA A 111 4.31 9.26 -8.03
C ALA A 111 3.18 10.01 -8.78
N PRO A 112 3.39 11.29 -9.17
CA PRO A 112 2.44 12.02 -9.99
C PRO A 112 2.15 11.33 -11.31
N TYR A 113 0.87 11.29 -11.68
CA TYR A 113 0.35 10.77 -12.93
C TYR A 113 -0.89 11.57 -13.33
N ASP A 114 -1.14 11.72 -14.61
CA ASP A 114 -2.35 12.38 -15.12
C ASP A 114 -3.52 11.40 -15.14
N TYR A 115 -4.25 11.32 -14.03
CA TYR A 115 -5.42 10.45 -13.90
C TYR A 115 -6.57 10.81 -14.84
N GLY A 116 -6.53 11.99 -15.49
CA GLY A 116 -7.47 12.33 -16.57
C GLY A 116 -7.40 11.37 -17.75
N ILE A 117 -6.23 10.75 -17.98
CA ILE A 117 -6.02 9.79 -19.08
C ILE A 117 -6.85 8.51 -18.91
N ILE A 118 -7.11 8.11 -17.65
CA ILE A 118 -7.87 6.89 -17.32
C ILE A 118 -9.27 7.20 -16.79
N THR A 119 -9.66 8.47 -16.71
CA THR A 119 -10.99 8.89 -16.29
C THR A 119 -11.95 8.75 -17.47
N GLU A 120 -13.10 8.12 -17.24
CA GLU A 120 -14.14 7.98 -18.26
C GLU A 120 -14.63 9.35 -18.74
N PRO A 121 -14.94 9.51 -20.05
CA PRO A 121 -15.51 10.75 -20.57
C PRO A 121 -16.75 11.20 -19.79
N GLY A 122 -16.78 12.48 -19.42
CA GLY A 122 -17.89 13.07 -18.64
C GLY A 122 -17.81 12.84 -17.11
N LYS A 123 -16.81 12.15 -16.63
CA LYS A 123 -16.53 12.04 -15.16
C LYS A 123 -15.53 13.10 -14.74
N ASN A 124 -15.65 13.52 -13.48
CA ASN A 124 -14.69 14.43 -12.87
C ASN A 124 -13.34 13.74 -12.65
N VAL A 125 -12.26 14.38 -13.09
CA VAL A 125 -10.90 13.93 -12.78
C VAL A 125 -10.62 14.18 -11.30
N ILE A 126 -10.27 13.12 -10.58
CA ILE A 126 -9.88 13.20 -9.17
C ILE A 126 -8.38 13.43 -9.10
N ASN A 127 -7.95 14.46 -8.37
CA ASN A 127 -6.55 14.76 -8.18
C ASN A 127 -5.91 13.81 -7.16
N SER A 128 -4.92 13.07 -7.59
CA SER A 128 -4.16 12.15 -6.73
C SER A 128 -3.35 12.86 -5.63
N ALA A 129 -3.30 14.19 -5.61
CA ALA A 129 -2.70 14.95 -4.51
C ALA A 129 -3.41 14.67 -3.18
N TYR A 130 -4.73 14.46 -3.20
CA TYR A 130 -5.48 14.08 -2.00
C TYR A 130 -4.98 12.75 -1.42
N LEU A 131 -4.71 11.76 -2.25
CA LEU A 131 -4.15 10.49 -1.76
C LEU A 131 -2.73 10.66 -1.24
N ARG A 132 -1.90 11.45 -1.92
CA ARG A 132 -0.53 11.74 -1.45
C ARG A 132 -0.51 12.44 -0.10
N GLU A 133 -1.45 13.34 0.15
CA GLU A 133 -1.66 13.96 1.45
C GLU A 133 -2.00 12.92 2.53
N GLN A 134 -2.95 12.02 2.22
CA GLN A 134 -3.31 10.93 3.13
C GLN A 134 -2.11 10.00 3.43
N GLN A 135 -1.28 9.71 2.43
CA GLN A 135 -0.05 8.95 2.64
C GLN A 135 0.91 9.69 3.59
N ALA A 136 1.07 11.01 3.44
CA ALA A 136 1.92 11.80 4.34
C ALA A 136 1.39 11.83 5.79
N MET A 137 0.08 11.81 5.98
CA MET A 137 -0.52 11.79 7.33
C MET A 137 -0.17 10.51 8.10
N VAL A 138 0.13 9.41 7.44
CA VAL A 138 0.43 8.11 8.10
C VAL A 138 1.71 8.19 8.93
N GLU A 139 2.73 8.94 8.51
CA GLU A 139 3.98 9.12 9.29
C GLU A 139 3.73 9.71 10.68
N HIS A 140 2.67 10.52 10.83
CA HIS A 140 2.29 11.12 12.11
C HIS A 140 1.36 10.25 12.95
N ARG A 141 0.83 9.17 12.37
CA ARG A 141 -0.16 8.29 13.01
C ARG A 141 0.41 6.94 13.45
N VAL A 142 1.50 6.52 12.82
CA VAL A 142 2.11 5.22 13.04
C VAL A 142 3.59 5.38 13.33
N GLY A 143 4.03 4.99 14.52
CA GLY A 143 5.43 5.00 14.90
C GLY A 143 6.26 4.03 14.04
N ASN A 144 7.57 4.24 14.01
CA ASN A 144 8.53 3.42 13.23
C ASN A 144 8.09 3.19 11.76
N SER A 145 7.57 4.25 11.14
CA SER A 145 7.22 4.29 9.73
C SER A 145 7.90 5.49 9.05
N GLY A 146 8.07 5.42 7.74
CA GLY A 146 8.67 6.52 6.98
C GLY A 146 8.25 6.49 5.52
N MET A 147 8.08 7.69 4.92
CA MET A 147 7.61 7.85 3.56
C MET A 147 8.70 8.34 2.62
N ALA A 148 8.96 7.58 1.57
CA ALA A 148 9.77 8.02 0.44
C ALA A 148 8.92 8.85 -0.52
N VAL A 149 9.13 10.17 -0.54
CA VAL A 149 8.43 11.10 -1.45
C VAL A 149 8.87 10.86 -2.89
N LEU A 150 7.93 10.76 -3.84
CA LEU A 150 8.21 10.52 -5.26
C LEU A 150 7.64 11.59 -6.20
N LEU A 151 7.43 12.81 -5.73
CA LEU A 151 6.86 13.91 -6.52
C LEU A 151 7.65 14.24 -7.80
N ASP A 152 8.97 14.06 -7.79
CA ASP A 152 9.89 14.31 -8.89
C ASP A 152 10.18 13.06 -9.75
N ALA A 153 9.59 11.93 -9.40
CA ALA A 153 9.79 10.66 -10.09
C ALA A 153 8.65 10.29 -11.05
N GLY A 154 7.53 11.02 -11.02
CA GLY A 154 6.35 10.74 -11.81
C GLY A 154 6.53 10.99 -13.33
N MET A 155 5.57 10.50 -14.10
CA MET A 155 5.45 10.70 -15.55
C MET A 155 4.02 11.05 -15.89
N LYS A 156 3.82 12.03 -16.78
CA LYS A 156 2.48 12.47 -17.18
C LYS A 156 1.63 11.32 -17.74
N THR A 157 2.19 10.52 -18.61
CA THR A 157 1.48 9.46 -19.35
C THR A 157 1.78 8.03 -18.85
N GLY A 158 2.68 7.88 -17.86
CA GLY A 158 3.09 6.58 -17.35
C GLY A 158 2.78 6.43 -15.87
N ILE A 159 1.75 5.65 -15.51
CA ILE A 159 1.44 5.36 -14.11
C ILE A 159 2.55 4.53 -13.41
N HIS A 160 3.38 3.87 -14.21
CA HIS A 160 4.55 3.13 -13.74
C HIS A 160 5.83 3.96 -14.04
N PRO A 161 6.27 4.84 -13.12
CA PRO A 161 7.42 5.69 -13.38
C PRO A 161 8.70 4.85 -13.57
N GLY A 162 9.50 5.20 -14.59
CA GLY A 162 10.74 4.48 -14.91
C GLY A 162 11.88 4.71 -13.92
N LYS A 163 11.81 5.78 -13.11
CA LYS A 163 12.86 6.15 -12.13
C LYS A 163 12.80 5.30 -10.85
N LYS A 164 12.76 3.97 -10.98
CA LYS A 164 12.65 3.05 -9.83
C LYS A 164 13.83 3.12 -8.86
N LYS A 165 15.03 3.41 -9.37
CA LYS A 165 16.22 3.59 -8.53
C LYS A 165 16.02 4.68 -7.48
N VAL A 166 15.37 5.79 -7.82
CA VAL A 166 15.08 6.89 -6.89
C VAL A 166 14.22 6.41 -5.72
N ALA A 167 13.20 5.59 -5.98
CA ALA A 167 12.36 5.01 -4.95
C ALA A 167 13.18 4.12 -4.00
N GLY A 168 14.00 3.21 -4.57
CA GLY A 168 14.86 2.32 -3.79
C GLY A 168 15.88 3.07 -2.93
N GLU A 169 16.54 4.09 -3.48
CA GLU A 169 17.52 4.90 -2.74
C GLU A 169 16.88 5.69 -1.59
N ARG A 170 15.66 6.22 -1.79
CA ARG A 170 14.92 6.94 -0.76
C ARG A 170 14.44 6.01 0.35
N LEU A 171 13.94 4.84 0.01
CA LEU A 171 13.58 3.82 0.99
C LEU A 171 14.81 3.35 1.79
N ALA A 172 15.94 3.14 1.13
CA ALA A 172 17.19 2.75 1.80
C ALA A 172 17.74 3.81 2.76
N ARG A 173 17.42 5.09 2.56
CA ARG A 173 17.82 6.17 3.50
C ARG A 173 16.92 6.26 4.73
N LEU A 174 15.75 5.65 4.69
CA LEU A 174 14.83 5.57 5.84
C LEU A 174 15.22 4.41 6.77
N ALA A 175 15.88 3.37 6.22
CA ALA A 175 16.33 2.19 6.95
C ALA A 175 17.66 2.39 7.66
#